data_48dacf67f45f7bcca0b49eabead5f8ca
#
_entry.id   48dacf67f45f7bcca0b49eabead5f8ca
#
_cell.length_a   1.000
_cell.length_b   1.000
_cell.length_c   1.000
_cell.angle_alpha   90.00
_cell.angle_beta   90.00
_cell.angle_gamma   90.00
#
_symmetry.space_group_name_H-M   'P 1'
#
loop_
_entity.id
_entity.type
_entity.pdbx_description
1 polymer ?
#
loop_
_entity_poly.entity_id
_entity_poly.type
_entity_poly.pdbx_seq_one_letter_code
_entity_poly.pdbx_strand_id
1 'polypeptide(L)'
;MFEQAQDRIRVDSAPKLSEETFVMLRDFIYSKTGIFFPEKKKYLIEGRLVKRLQVLKLGHFEDYLQLLKYDQLNQNEFEFLCNTITINETSFFRNDAQTDAFQKKFAEEVIEAKKVYHNRTLRIWSAACSSGEEPYSLAMLYLEHLKPRYPELRIEIIGTDINTAVLDMAHKAEYNQYAIRSTPKLYLNKYFDHSNGVYRLRQEVKELVRFEYINLIDREKIRHMMHFDFIFCANVLIYFDEKAKIQVVGDLFNSLNRGGYLFIGFSEMLHRISTAFKLVSIPKTTAYKKE
;
A
#
# COMPACT_ATOMS: atom_id res chain seq x y z
N MET A 1 -30.32 2.09 59.14
CA MET A 1 -29.12 2.90 58.80
C MET A 1 -28.24 2.01 57.95
N PHE A 2 -28.53 2.00 56.62
CA PHE A 2 -27.71 1.27 55.64
C PHE A 2 -26.95 2.30 54.84
N GLU A 3 -25.67 2.37 55.09
CA GLU A 3 -24.72 3.21 54.36
C GLU A 3 -24.44 2.52 53.03
N GLN A 4 -24.92 3.12 51.95
CA GLN A 4 -24.58 2.69 50.59
C GLN A 4 -23.16 3.11 50.32
N ALA A 5 -22.27 2.12 50.27
CA ALA A 5 -20.93 2.30 49.67
C ALA A 5 -21.10 2.52 48.14
N GLN A 6 -21.03 3.76 47.74
CA GLN A 6 -20.87 4.11 46.32
C GLN A 6 -19.44 3.75 45.96
N ASP A 7 -19.27 2.61 45.30
CA ASP A 7 -18.09 2.28 44.53
C ASP A 7 -17.88 3.35 43.46
N ARG A 8 -17.08 4.35 43.78
CA ARG A 8 -16.55 5.29 42.81
C ARG A 8 -15.61 4.49 41.91
N ILE A 9 -16.12 4.12 40.72
CA ILE A 9 -15.29 3.65 39.61
C ILE A 9 -14.23 4.74 39.40
N ARG A 10 -13.00 4.47 39.84
CA ARG A 10 -11.84 5.28 39.48
C ARG A 10 -11.77 5.29 37.98
N VAL A 11 -11.90 6.46 37.38
CA VAL A 11 -11.54 6.70 35.97
C VAL A 11 -10.03 6.50 35.94
N ASP A 12 -9.61 5.27 35.70
CA ASP A 12 -8.19 4.99 35.51
C ASP A 12 -7.70 5.83 34.33
N SER A 13 -6.63 6.57 34.57
CA SER A 13 -5.95 7.33 33.51
C SER A 13 -5.65 6.38 32.36
N ALA A 14 -5.88 6.82 31.12
CA ALA A 14 -5.59 6.03 29.92
C ALA A 14 -4.19 5.36 30.03
N PRO A 15 -4.07 4.08 29.61
CA PRO A 15 -2.80 3.37 29.66
C PRO A 15 -1.69 4.18 29.00
N LYS A 16 -0.56 4.32 29.67
CA LYS A 16 0.63 5.00 29.13
C LYS A 16 1.63 3.97 28.65
N LEU A 17 2.21 4.22 27.49
CA LEU A 17 3.27 3.38 26.93
C LEU A 17 4.62 3.77 27.56
N SER A 18 5.25 2.86 28.30
CA SER A 18 6.60 3.06 28.82
C SER A 18 7.64 3.10 27.71
N GLU A 19 8.84 3.63 27.95
CA GLU A 19 9.93 3.62 26.95
C GLU A 19 10.36 2.19 26.65
N GLU A 20 10.47 1.37 27.67
CA GLU A 20 10.87 -0.04 27.53
C GLU A 20 9.86 -0.83 26.69
N THR A 21 8.57 -0.72 27.01
CA THR A 21 7.52 -1.41 26.27
C THR A 21 7.38 -0.88 24.84
N PHE A 22 7.61 0.42 24.64
CA PHE A 22 7.66 0.99 23.29
C PHE A 22 8.77 0.35 22.46
N VAL A 23 9.97 0.21 23.00
CA VAL A 23 11.09 -0.44 22.29
C VAL A 23 10.73 -1.88 21.91
N MET A 24 10.20 -2.66 22.86
CA MET A 24 9.78 -4.05 22.62
C MET A 24 8.66 -4.15 21.56
N LEU A 25 7.67 -3.27 21.63
CA LEU A 25 6.55 -3.24 20.67
C LEU A 25 7.01 -2.79 19.27
N ARG A 26 7.86 -1.76 19.21
CA ARG A 26 8.50 -1.29 17.98
C ARG A 26 9.29 -2.41 17.29
N ASP A 27 10.11 -3.13 18.05
CA ASP A 27 10.96 -4.19 17.51
C ASP A 27 10.13 -5.39 17.06
N PHE A 28 9.04 -5.69 17.77
CA PHE A 28 8.05 -6.69 17.32
C PHE A 28 7.41 -6.26 15.99
N ILE A 29 6.89 -5.04 15.89
CA ILE A 29 6.30 -4.49 14.65
C ILE A 29 7.32 -4.56 13.52
N TYR A 30 8.54 -4.07 13.76
CA TYR A 30 9.61 -4.09 12.77
C TYR A 30 9.92 -5.50 12.27
N SER A 31 10.08 -6.46 13.17
CA SER A 31 10.38 -7.85 12.81
C SER A 31 9.30 -8.49 11.93
N LYS A 32 8.06 -8.07 12.08
CA LYS A 32 6.90 -8.63 11.39
C LYS A 32 6.51 -7.87 10.13
N THR A 33 6.78 -6.57 10.04
CA THR A 33 6.27 -5.70 8.96
C THR A 33 7.37 -4.91 8.23
N GLY A 34 8.57 -4.83 8.79
CA GLY A 34 9.63 -3.94 8.31
C GLY A 34 9.38 -2.45 8.64
N ILE A 35 8.20 -2.10 9.14
CA ILE A 35 7.86 -0.71 9.47
C ILE A 35 8.64 -0.28 10.70
N PHE A 36 9.40 0.81 10.59
CA PHE A 36 10.24 1.34 11.65
C PHE A 36 9.66 2.62 12.26
N PHE A 37 9.48 2.61 13.58
CA PHE A 37 9.05 3.76 14.36
C PHE A 37 10.24 4.34 15.16
N PRO A 38 10.78 5.52 14.80
CA PRO A 38 11.78 6.19 15.63
C PRO A 38 11.17 6.63 16.97
N GLU A 39 11.99 6.76 18.01
CA GLU A 39 11.55 7.09 19.38
C GLU A 39 10.63 8.32 19.46
N LYS A 40 10.95 9.36 18.70
CA LYS A 40 10.12 10.56 18.59
C LYS A 40 8.67 10.31 18.09
N LYS A 41 8.37 9.12 17.57
CA LYS A 41 7.03 8.73 17.10
C LYS A 41 6.30 7.79 18.06
N LYS A 42 6.81 7.57 19.30
CA LYS A 42 6.16 6.76 20.33
C LYS A 42 4.69 7.16 20.54
N TYR A 43 4.42 8.46 20.58
CA TYR A 43 3.06 9.00 20.75
C TYR A 43 2.06 8.51 19.69
N LEU A 44 2.54 8.19 18.48
CA LEU A 44 1.67 7.65 17.42
C LEU A 44 1.21 6.24 17.73
N ILE A 45 2.10 5.38 18.21
CA ILE A 45 1.75 4.01 18.61
C ILE A 45 0.84 4.06 19.83
N GLU A 46 1.20 4.84 20.85
CA GLU A 46 0.40 5.01 22.06
C GLU A 46 -1.02 5.47 21.72
N GLY A 47 -1.15 6.59 21.00
CA GLY A 47 -2.47 7.15 20.66
C GLY A 47 -3.34 6.24 19.79
N ARG A 48 -2.74 5.45 18.91
CA ARG A 48 -3.47 4.53 18.05
C ARG A 48 -3.94 3.27 18.79
N LEU A 49 -3.13 2.76 19.71
CA LEU A 49 -3.42 1.49 20.38
C LEU A 49 -4.21 1.63 21.68
N VAL A 50 -4.25 2.81 22.32
CA VAL A 50 -5.04 3.03 23.55
C VAL A 50 -6.49 2.57 23.40
N LYS A 51 -7.14 2.92 22.29
CA LYS A 51 -8.52 2.49 22.02
C LYS A 51 -8.65 0.97 21.90
N ARG A 52 -7.63 0.31 21.35
CA ARG A 52 -7.62 -1.15 21.24
C ARG A 52 -7.49 -1.83 22.59
N LEU A 53 -6.61 -1.32 23.45
CA LEU A 53 -6.48 -1.82 24.81
C LEU A 53 -7.82 -1.73 25.56
N GLN A 54 -8.52 -0.61 25.42
CA GLN A 54 -9.86 -0.44 26.03
C GLN A 54 -10.86 -1.48 25.53
N VAL A 55 -10.92 -1.73 24.21
CA VAL A 55 -11.80 -2.75 23.62
C VAL A 55 -11.47 -4.15 24.15
N LEU A 56 -10.17 -4.46 24.29
CA LEU A 56 -9.68 -5.73 24.81
C LEU A 56 -9.72 -5.83 26.32
N LYS A 57 -10.10 -4.74 27.03
CA LYS A 57 -10.07 -4.62 28.50
C LYS A 57 -8.68 -4.89 29.11
N LEU A 58 -7.63 -4.48 28.40
CA LEU A 58 -6.26 -4.57 28.85
C LEU A 58 -5.87 -3.27 29.58
N GLY A 59 -5.22 -3.40 30.75
CA GLY A 59 -4.78 -2.28 31.55
C GLY A 59 -3.43 -1.71 31.11
N HIS A 60 -2.59 -2.53 30.49
CA HIS A 60 -1.21 -2.18 30.17
C HIS A 60 -0.82 -2.58 28.74
N PHE A 61 0.13 -1.86 28.15
CA PHE A 61 0.68 -2.19 26.82
C PHE A 61 1.52 -3.48 26.84
N GLU A 62 2.06 -3.84 27.97
CA GLU A 62 2.77 -5.10 28.22
C GLU A 62 1.85 -6.30 27.96
N ASP A 63 0.61 -6.25 28.45
CA ASP A 63 -0.40 -7.30 28.25
C ASP A 63 -0.73 -7.45 26.76
N TYR A 64 -0.83 -6.31 26.06
CA TYR A 64 -1.06 -6.30 24.62
C TYR A 64 0.10 -6.91 23.83
N LEU A 65 1.34 -6.60 24.22
CA LEU A 65 2.53 -7.20 23.62
C LEU A 65 2.59 -8.71 23.87
N GLN A 66 2.20 -9.18 25.05
CA GLN A 66 2.10 -10.60 25.37
C GLN A 66 1.04 -11.26 24.47
N LEU A 67 -0.14 -10.66 24.34
CA LEU A 67 -1.19 -11.15 23.46
C LEU A 67 -0.66 -11.31 22.03
N LEU A 68 0.01 -10.30 21.46
CA LEU A 68 0.59 -10.35 20.12
C LEU A 68 1.66 -11.44 19.94
N LYS A 69 2.44 -11.73 20.98
CA LYS A 69 3.55 -12.72 20.91
C LYS A 69 3.09 -14.15 21.10
N TYR A 70 2.13 -14.41 21.95
CA TYR A 70 1.79 -15.75 22.39
C TYR A 70 0.45 -16.24 21.85
N ASP A 71 -0.39 -15.37 21.36
CA ASP A 71 -1.65 -15.76 20.74
C ASP A 71 -1.43 -16.10 19.26
N GLN A 72 -0.72 -17.22 19.04
CA GLN A 72 -0.48 -17.74 17.69
C GLN A 72 -1.77 -18.17 16.96
N LEU A 73 -2.87 -18.30 17.69
CA LEU A 73 -4.20 -18.64 17.15
C LEU A 73 -4.98 -17.40 16.68
N ASN A 74 -4.53 -16.19 17.05
CA ASN A 74 -5.26 -14.96 16.76
C ASN A 74 -4.56 -14.13 15.68
N GLN A 75 -4.47 -14.67 14.48
CA GLN A 75 -4.03 -13.90 13.29
C GLN A 75 -4.79 -12.57 13.17
N ASN A 76 -6.03 -12.51 13.66
CA ASN A 76 -6.88 -11.34 13.67
C ASN A 76 -6.29 -10.14 14.44
N GLU A 77 -5.58 -10.37 15.58
CA GLU A 77 -5.02 -9.26 16.36
C GLU A 77 -3.80 -8.64 15.69
N PHE A 78 -2.97 -9.46 15.04
CA PHE A 78 -1.85 -8.92 14.23
C PHE A 78 -2.36 -8.14 13.02
N GLU A 79 -3.41 -8.61 12.35
CA GLU A 79 -4.05 -7.86 11.27
C GLU A 79 -4.63 -6.54 11.77
N PHE A 80 -5.30 -6.56 12.94
CA PHE A 80 -5.80 -5.34 13.57
C PHE A 80 -4.67 -4.36 13.88
N LEU A 81 -3.55 -4.85 14.39
CA LEU A 81 -2.37 -4.04 14.63
C LEU A 81 -1.90 -3.39 13.32
N CYS A 82 -1.72 -4.16 12.23
CA CYS A 82 -1.32 -3.65 10.92
C CYS A 82 -2.31 -2.58 10.42
N ASN A 83 -3.61 -2.85 10.51
CA ASN A 83 -4.66 -1.93 10.09
C ASN A 83 -4.63 -0.60 10.89
N THR A 84 -4.20 -0.67 12.15
CA THR A 84 -4.14 0.50 13.05
C THR A 84 -2.87 1.32 12.85
N ILE A 85 -1.70 0.68 12.62
CA ILE A 85 -0.41 1.38 12.59
C ILE A 85 -0.03 1.92 11.22
N THR A 86 -0.63 1.44 10.13
CA THR A 86 -0.36 1.92 8.77
C THR A 86 -0.97 3.29 8.51
N ILE A 87 -0.36 4.03 7.58
CA ILE A 87 -0.87 5.32 7.09
C ILE A 87 -1.26 5.11 5.63
N ASN A 88 -2.53 5.21 5.36
CA ASN A 88 -3.13 4.79 4.10
C ASN A 88 -3.62 5.98 3.25
N GLU A 89 -2.91 7.12 3.29
CA GLU A 89 -3.29 8.27 2.47
C GLU A 89 -3.04 7.99 0.99
N THR A 90 -4.09 8.10 0.19
CA THR A 90 -4.06 7.90 -1.26
C THR A 90 -5.11 8.75 -1.96
N SER A 91 -5.05 8.83 -3.27
CA SER A 91 -6.10 9.40 -4.14
C SER A 91 -5.92 8.93 -5.57
N PHE A 92 -6.99 8.92 -6.34
CA PHE A 92 -6.92 8.69 -7.78
C PHE A 92 -6.01 9.71 -8.45
N PHE A 93 -5.17 9.25 -9.37
CA PHE A 93 -4.23 10.10 -10.14
C PHE A 93 -3.33 10.98 -9.25
N ARG A 94 -2.92 10.47 -8.08
CA ARG A 94 -2.13 11.21 -7.07
C ARG A 94 -0.86 11.83 -7.65
N ASN A 95 -0.23 11.15 -8.61
CA ASN A 95 0.99 11.59 -9.29
C ASN A 95 0.74 11.65 -10.80
N ASP A 96 0.19 12.78 -11.26
CA ASP A 96 -0.15 13.03 -12.67
C ASP A 96 1.06 12.93 -13.61
N ALA A 97 2.22 13.43 -13.19
CA ALA A 97 3.45 13.33 -13.97
C ALA A 97 3.88 11.87 -14.19
N GLN A 98 3.69 11.02 -13.19
CA GLN A 98 4.06 9.60 -13.26
C GLN A 98 3.07 8.82 -14.12
N THR A 99 1.77 9.08 -13.98
CA THR A 99 0.74 8.47 -14.81
C THR A 99 0.85 8.91 -16.26
N ASP A 100 1.17 10.17 -16.52
CA ASP A 100 1.44 10.71 -17.86
C ASP A 100 2.65 10.04 -18.51
N ALA A 101 3.73 9.89 -17.76
CA ALA A 101 4.93 9.22 -18.23
C ALA A 101 4.69 7.74 -18.53
N PHE A 102 3.96 7.06 -17.66
CA PHE A 102 3.57 5.67 -17.88
C PHE A 102 2.82 5.51 -19.21
N GLN A 103 1.74 6.26 -19.42
CA GLN A 103 0.89 6.09 -20.60
C GLN A 103 1.52 6.57 -21.90
N LYS A 104 2.32 7.67 -21.88
CA LYS A 104 2.83 8.32 -23.11
C LYS A 104 4.17 7.77 -23.59
N LYS A 105 4.91 7.09 -22.72
CA LYS A 105 6.28 6.65 -23.03
C LYS A 105 6.53 5.20 -22.64
N PHE A 106 6.49 4.91 -21.34
CA PHE A 106 7.00 3.63 -20.84
C PHE A 106 6.14 2.43 -21.22
N ALA A 107 4.81 2.60 -21.21
CA ALA A 107 3.90 1.51 -21.64
C ALA A 107 4.13 1.16 -23.10
N GLU A 108 4.24 2.17 -23.99
CA GLU A 108 4.50 1.95 -25.41
C GLU A 108 5.83 1.23 -25.64
N GLU A 109 6.92 1.70 -24.98
CA GLU A 109 8.22 1.06 -25.07
C GLU A 109 8.19 -0.43 -24.72
N VAL A 110 7.53 -0.76 -23.59
CA VAL A 110 7.42 -2.15 -23.12
C VAL A 110 6.51 -2.98 -24.04
N ILE A 111 5.39 -2.42 -24.50
CA ILE A 111 4.47 -3.11 -25.41
C ILE A 111 5.17 -3.45 -26.74
N GLU A 112 5.88 -2.51 -27.33
CA GLU A 112 6.63 -2.73 -28.58
C GLU A 112 7.73 -3.80 -28.38
N ALA A 113 8.49 -3.75 -27.29
CA ALA A 113 9.47 -4.77 -26.97
C ALA A 113 8.83 -6.17 -26.83
N LYS A 114 7.65 -6.28 -26.23
CA LYS A 114 6.94 -7.55 -26.03
C LYS A 114 6.36 -8.14 -27.34
N LYS A 115 6.03 -7.32 -28.32
CA LYS A 115 5.57 -7.78 -29.62
C LYS A 115 6.56 -8.74 -30.31
N VAL A 116 7.85 -8.48 -30.13
CA VAL A 116 8.92 -9.33 -30.68
C VAL A 116 8.79 -10.79 -30.18
N TYR A 117 8.27 -10.99 -28.97
CA TYR A 117 8.09 -12.30 -28.35
C TYR A 117 6.64 -12.82 -28.43
N HIS A 118 5.77 -12.19 -29.22
CA HIS A 118 4.35 -12.50 -29.32
C HIS A 118 3.60 -12.46 -27.98
N ASN A 119 4.14 -11.77 -26.97
CA ASN A 119 3.50 -11.61 -25.67
C ASN A 119 2.61 -10.37 -25.67
N ARG A 120 1.32 -10.57 -25.51
CA ARG A 120 0.28 -9.53 -25.56
C ARG A 120 -0.30 -9.19 -24.19
N THR A 121 0.37 -9.58 -23.11
CA THR A 121 -0.10 -9.30 -21.75
C THR A 121 0.84 -8.29 -21.07
N LEU A 122 0.29 -7.18 -20.61
CA LEU A 122 0.97 -6.20 -19.76
C LEU A 122 0.66 -6.51 -18.30
N ARG A 123 1.68 -6.77 -17.51
CA ARG A 123 1.52 -7.13 -16.09
C ARG A 123 2.00 -5.98 -15.21
N ILE A 124 1.13 -5.50 -14.34
CA ILE A 124 1.38 -4.37 -13.45
C ILE A 124 1.14 -4.79 -12.00
N TRP A 125 2.05 -4.42 -11.12
CA TRP A 125 1.90 -4.58 -9.68
C TRP A 125 1.87 -3.22 -9.00
N SER A 126 0.79 -2.91 -8.31
CA SER A 126 0.69 -1.79 -7.39
C SER A 126 0.96 -2.30 -5.97
N ALA A 127 2.18 -2.09 -5.49
CA ALA A 127 2.68 -2.58 -4.21
C ALA A 127 2.41 -1.55 -3.11
N ALA A 128 1.71 -1.95 -2.04
CA ALA A 128 1.13 -1.09 -1.01
C ALA A 128 0.08 -0.12 -1.60
N CYS A 129 -0.93 -0.70 -2.26
CA CYS A 129 -1.95 0.02 -3.04
C CYS A 129 -3.01 0.74 -2.20
N SER A 130 -3.00 0.58 -0.87
CA SER A 130 -4.02 1.15 0.03
C SER A 130 -5.45 0.76 -0.41
N SER A 131 -6.37 1.70 -0.48
CA SER A 131 -7.78 1.49 -0.87
C SER A 131 -8.01 1.41 -2.39
N GLY A 132 -6.97 1.17 -3.18
CA GLY A 132 -7.07 0.78 -4.58
C GLY A 132 -7.08 1.92 -5.60
N GLU A 133 -6.93 3.17 -5.19
CA GLU A 133 -6.97 4.33 -6.09
C GLU A 133 -5.86 4.29 -7.15
N GLU A 134 -4.66 3.83 -6.80
CA GLU A 134 -3.54 3.73 -7.74
C GLU A 134 -3.77 2.64 -8.79
N PRO A 135 -4.03 1.36 -8.46
CA PRO A 135 -4.25 0.34 -9.48
C PRO A 135 -5.51 0.61 -10.32
N TYR A 136 -6.56 1.20 -9.76
CA TYR A 136 -7.72 1.60 -10.54
C TYR A 136 -7.44 2.79 -11.48
N SER A 137 -6.58 3.72 -11.08
CA SER A 137 -6.12 4.78 -12.01
C SER A 137 -5.36 4.19 -13.19
N LEU A 138 -4.50 3.19 -12.97
CA LEU A 138 -3.80 2.48 -14.03
C LEU A 138 -4.75 1.70 -14.94
N ALA A 139 -5.80 1.10 -14.39
CA ALA A 139 -6.85 0.42 -15.15
C ALA A 139 -7.60 1.39 -16.07
N MET A 140 -7.97 2.57 -15.56
CA MET A 140 -8.62 3.60 -16.38
C MET A 140 -7.69 4.13 -17.50
N LEU A 141 -6.40 4.33 -17.20
CA LEU A 141 -5.42 4.71 -18.23
C LEU A 141 -5.28 3.66 -19.33
N TYR A 142 -5.30 2.38 -18.97
CA TYR A 142 -5.32 1.31 -19.95
C TYR A 142 -6.56 1.39 -20.84
N LEU A 143 -7.74 1.53 -20.27
CA LEU A 143 -9.00 1.59 -21.04
C LEU A 143 -9.05 2.78 -22.00
N GLU A 144 -8.54 3.94 -21.59
CA GLU A 144 -8.59 5.17 -22.40
C GLU A 144 -7.48 5.26 -23.45
N HIS A 145 -6.29 4.80 -23.14
CA HIS A 145 -5.11 5.13 -23.94
C HIS A 145 -4.44 3.92 -24.58
N LEU A 146 -4.38 2.78 -23.87
CA LEU A 146 -3.64 1.62 -24.35
C LEU A 146 -4.56 0.67 -25.15
N LYS A 147 -5.72 0.34 -24.62
CA LYS A 147 -6.65 -0.59 -25.27
C LYS A 147 -7.13 -0.11 -26.67
N PRO A 148 -7.46 1.17 -26.90
CA PRO A 148 -7.83 1.65 -28.24
C PRO A 148 -6.67 1.59 -29.25
N ARG A 149 -5.42 1.81 -28.79
CA ARG A 149 -4.22 1.75 -29.66
C ARG A 149 -3.71 0.32 -29.89
N TYR A 150 -3.95 -0.55 -28.91
CA TYR A 150 -3.53 -1.95 -28.91
C TYR A 150 -4.69 -2.87 -28.55
N PRO A 151 -5.67 -3.10 -29.46
CA PRO A 151 -6.89 -3.84 -29.13
C PRO A 151 -6.66 -5.28 -28.62
N GLU A 152 -5.56 -5.90 -29.08
CA GLU A 152 -5.15 -7.25 -28.69
C GLU A 152 -4.41 -7.32 -27.34
N LEU A 153 -4.05 -6.16 -26.78
CA LEU A 153 -3.32 -6.10 -25.52
C LEU A 153 -4.25 -6.49 -24.37
N ARG A 154 -3.83 -7.45 -23.56
CA ARG A 154 -4.43 -7.77 -22.28
C ARG A 154 -3.69 -7.07 -21.17
N ILE A 155 -4.38 -6.73 -20.09
CA ILE A 155 -3.76 -6.21 -18.88
C ILE A 155 -4.07 -7.11 -17.69
N GLU A 156 -3.09 -7.27 -16.83
CA GLU A 156 -3.24 -7.90 -15.52
C GLU A 156 -2.69 -6.92 -14.48
N ILE A 157 -3.55 -6.38 -13.62
CA ILE A 157 -3.16 -5.47 -12.55
C ILE A 157 -3.39 -6.15 -11.21
N ILE A 158 -2.34 -6.22 -10.39
CA ILE A 158 -2.41 -6.76 -9.04
C ILE A 158 -2.13 -5.62 -8.06
N GLY A 159 -3.09 -5.32 -7.20
CA GLY A 159 -2.91 -4.43 -6.05
C GLY A 159 -2.64 -5.24 -4.79
N THR A 160 -1.64 -4.86 -4.01
CA THR A 160 -1.35 -5.55 -2.75
C THR A 160 -1.15 -4.57 -1.61
N ASP A 161 -1.58 -4.96 -0.41
CA ASP A 161 -1.33 -4.20 0.81
C ASP A 161 -1.22 -5.13 2.02
N ILE A 162 -0.59 -4.67 3.10
CA ILE A 162 -0.54 -5.36 4.39
C ILE A 162 -1.79 -5.08 5.24
N ASN A 163 -2.53 -4.04 4.91
CA ASN A 163 -3.72 -3.60 5.64
C ASN A 163 -4.97 -4.21 4.99
N THR A 164 -5.59 -5.16 5.67
CA THR A 164 -6.79 -5.86 5.17
C THR A 164 -8.00 -4.94 5.09
N ALA A 165 -8.13 -3.97 6.00
CA ALA A 165 -9.26 -3.04 5.99
C ALA A 165 -9.27 -2.13 4.76
N VAL A 166 -8.09 -1.70 4.27
CA VAL A 166 -8.05 -0.90 3.03
C VAL A 166 -8.23 -1.76 1.78
N LEU A 167 -7.82 -3.04 1.81
CA LEU A 167 -8.14 -3.98 0.74
C LEU A 167 -9.65 -4.23 0.64
N ASP A 168 -10.36 -4.32 1.75
CA ASP A 168 -11.82 -4.40 1.77
C ASP A 168 -12.45 -3.13 1.15
N MET A 169 -11.90 -1.95 1.43
CA MET A 169 -12.33 -0.70 0.78
C MET A 169 -12.06 -0.74 -0.73
N ALA A 170 -10.90 -1.24 -1.14
CA ALA A 170 -10.54 -1.40 -2.55
C ALA A 170 -11.52 -2.34 -3.27
N HIS A 171 -11.89 -3.46 -2.67
CA HIS A 171 -12.89 -4.38 -3.23
C HIS A 171 -14.29 -3.75 -3.36
N LYS A 172 -14.71 -2.96 -2.37
CA LYS A 172 -15.99 -2.21 -2.44
C LYS A 172 -15.95 -1.18 -3.55
N ALA A 173 -14.81 -0.53 -3.75
CA ALA A 173 -14.60 0.53 -4.73
C ALA A 173 -15.61 1.68 -4.61
N GLU A 174 -15.89 2.09 -3.39
CA GLU A 174 -16.73 3.22 -3.02
C GLU A 174 -15.87 4.32 -2.37
N TYR A 175 -15.90 5.51 -2.91
CA TYR A 175 -14.96 6.57 -2.56
C TYR A 175 -15.67 7.87 -2.20
N ASN A 176 -15.04 8.66 -1.35
CA ASN A 176 -15.52 9.99 -0.98
C ASN A 176 -14.86 11.08 -1.87
N GLN A 177 -15.29 12.32 -1.68
CA GLN A 177 -14.75 13.49 -2.39
C GLN A 177 -13.22 13.65 -2.24
N TYR A 178 -12.65 13.25 -1.11
CA TYR A 178 -11.21 13.37 -0.87
C TYR A 178 -10.41 12.38 -1.75
N ALA A 179 -10.87 11.17 -1.90
CA ALA A 179 -10.21 10.16 -2.74
C ALA A 179 -10.15 10.58 -4.22
N ILE A 180 -11.19 11.25 -4.72
CA ILE A 180 -11.30 11.63 -6.15
C ILE A 180 -10.78 13.05 -6.45
N ARG A 181 -10.21 13.75 -5.46
CA ARG A 181 -9.82 15.19 -5.57
C ARG A 181 -8.88 15.51 -6.74
N SER A 182 -8.06 14.57 -7.15
CA SER A 182 -7.11 14.73 -8.26
C SER A 182 -7.57 14.04 -9.55
N THR A 183 -8.79 13.47 -9.56
CA THR A 183 -9.31 12.73 -10.72
C THR A 183 -9.71 13.68 -11.84
N PRO A 184 -9.15 13.57 -13.05
CA PRO A 184 -9.59 14.39 -14.17
C PRO A 184 -11.06 14.15 -14.51
N LYS A 185 -11.78 15.20 -14.89
CA LYS A 185 -13.23 15.15 -15.16
C LYS A 185 -13.65 14.07 -16.15
N LEU A 186 -12.80 13.78 -17.13
CA LEU A 186 -13.06 12.72 -18.12
C LEU A 186 -13.28 11.38 -17.42
N TYR A 187 -12.33 10.97 -16.56
CA TYR A 187 -12.39 9.69 -15.85
C TYR A 187 -13.51 9.67 -14.83
N LEU A 188 -13.71 10.80 -14.12
CA LEU A 188 -14.76 10.91 -13.14
C LEU A 188 -16.14 10.71 -13.76
N ASN A 189 -16.43 11.35 -14.87
CA ASN A 189 -17.73 11.25 -15.56
C ASN A 189 -17.93 9.88 -16.22
N LYS A 190 -16.85 9.25 -16.70
CA LYS A 190 -16.95 8.01 -17.46
C LYS A 190 -16.97 6.77 -16.59
N TYR A 191 -16.21 6.76 -15.49
CA TYR A 191 -15.93 5.55 -14.72
C TYR A 191 -16.52 5.55 -13.31
N PHE A 192 -17.22 6.61 -12.90
CA PHE A 192 -17.85 6.67 -11.59
C PHE A 192 -19.34 7.00 -11.70
N ASP A 193 -20.12 6.30 -10.90
CA ASP A 193 -21.49 6.67 -10.60
C ASP A 193 -21.50 7.42 -9.26
N HIS A 194 -22.10 8.62 -9.26
CA HIS A 194 -22.11 9.48 -8.08
C HIS A 194 -23.51 9.60 -7.50
N SER A 195 -23.65 9.26 -6.23
CA SER A 195 -24.90 9.47 -5.49
C SER A 195 -24.62 9.66 -4.00
N ASN A 196 -25.34 10.59 -3.36
CA ASN A 196 -25.26 10.87 -1.93
C ASN A 196 -23.83 11.09 -1.40
N GLY A 197 -22.98 11.78 -2.20
CA GLY A 197 -21.59 12.08 -1.83
C GLY A 197 -20.63 10.89 -1.96
N VAL A 198 -21.10 9.75 -2.47
CA VAL A 198 -20.31 8.54 -2.70
C VAL A 198 -20.10 8.35 -4.20
N TYR A 199 -18.84 8.12 -4.58
CA TYR A 199 -18.41 7.79 -5.94
C TYR A 199 -18.16 6.29 -6.04
N ARG A 200 -18.98 5.58 -6.82
CA ARG A 200 -18.85 4.13 -7.05
C ARG A 200 -18.15 3.88 -8.37
N LEU A 201 -17.05 3.15 -8.32
CA LEU A 201 -16.31 2.79 -9.52
C LEU A 201 -17.09 1.76 -10.34
N ARG A 202 -17.15 1.96 -11.66
CA ARG A 202 -17.88 1.06 -12.56
C ARG A 202 -17.19 -0.29 -12.72
N GLN A 203 -17.99 -1.31 -12.95
CA GLN A 203 -17.56 -2.71 -13.00
C GLN A 203 -16.46 -2.98 -14.01
N GLU A 204 -16.51 -2.34 -15.18
CA GLU A 204 -15.50 -2.49 -16.24
C GLU A 204 -14.06 -2.14 -15.80
N VAL A 205 -13.90 -1.23 -14.82
CA VAL A 205 -12.59 -0.90 -14.25
C VAL A 205 -12.23 -1.89 -13.15
N LYS A 206 -13.21 -2.27 -12.31
CA LYS A 206 -13.00 -3.19 -11.17
C LYS A 206 -12.49 -4.55 -11.63
N GLU A 207 -13.01 -5.08 -12.74
CA GLU A 207 -12.65 -6.39 -13.28
C GLU A 207 -11.20 -6.48 -13.78
N LEU A 208 -10.53 -5.35 -13.98
CA LEU A 208 -9.14 -5.31 -14.43
C LEU A 208 -8.14 -5.41 -13.30
N VAL A 209 -8.60 -5.34 -12.04
CA VAL A 209 -7.73 -5.28 -10.87
C VAL A 209 -8.06 -6.42 -9.90
N ARG A 210 -7.04 -7.17 -9.50
CA ARG A 210 -7.11 -8.17 -8.43
C ARG A 210 -6.36 -7.65 -7.21
N PHE A 211 -6.92 -7.86 -6.03
CA PHE A 211 -6.30 -7.47 -4.76
C PHE A 211 -5.86 -8.68 -3.96
N GLU A 212 -4.66 -8.58 -3.35
CA GLU A 212 -4.08 -9.64 -2.52
C GLU A 212 -3.43 -9.05 -1.26
N TYR A 213 -3.54 -9.77 -0.15
CA TYR A 213 -2.80 -9.44 1.06
C TYR A 213 -1.33 -9.86 0.91
N ILE A 214 -0.43 -8.90 0.87
CA ILE A 214 1.02 -9.13 0.83
C ILE A 214 1.74 -8.17 1.76
N ASN A 215 2.57 -8.72 2.63
CA ASN A 215 3.57 -7.98 3.37
C ASN A 215 4.86 -7.91 2.54
N LEU A 216 5.36 -6.71 2.25
CA LEU A 216 6.53 -6.51 1.38
C LEU A 216 7.86 -7.06 1.94
N ILE A 217 7.92 -7.44 3.23
CA ILE A 217 9.08 -8.15 3.78
C ILE A 217 8.92 -9.68 3.80
N ASP A 218 7.75 -10.20 3.46
CA ASP A 218 7.48 -11.64 3.37
C ASP A 218 8.02 -12.20 2.05
N ARG A 219 9.28 -12.63 2.09
CA ARG A 219 9.97 -13.19 0.92
C ARG A 219 9.30 -14.43 0.33
N GLU A 220 8.62 -15.21 1.14
CA GLU A 220 7.93 -16.41 0.65
C GLU A 220 6.78 -16.03 -0.28
N LYS A 221 5.97 -15.05 0.10
CA LYS A 221 4.90 -14.53 -0.74
C LYS A 221 5.44 -13.75 -1.95
N ILE A 222 6.47 -12.92 -1.73
CA ILE A 222 7.05 -12.11 -2.82
C ILE A 222 7.67 -12.99 -3.93
N ARG A 223 8.21 -14.15 -3.62
CA ARG A 223 8.75 -15.10 -4.63
C ARG A 223 7.71 -15.50 -5.70
N HIS A 224 6.43 -15.43 -5.40
CA HIS A 224 5.36 -15.71 -6.35
C HIS A 224 4.95 -14.47 -7.17
N MET A 225 5.39 -13.30 -6.76
CA MET A 225 5.14 -12.02 -7.45
C MET A 225 6.23 -11.78 -8.50
N MET A 226 6.08 -12.43 -9.66
CA MET A 226 7.11 -12.46 -10.69
C MET A 226 6.58 -12.01 -12.06
N HIS A 227 7.52 -11.62 -12.93
CA HIS A 227 7.24 -11.32 -14.33
C HIS A 227 6.36 -10.07 -14.55
N PHE A 228 6.50 -9.07 -13.70
CA PHE A 228 5.85 -7.78 -13.91
C PHE A 228 6.62 -6.91 -14.90
N ASP A 229 5.90 -6.18 -15.71
CA ASP A 229 6.46 -5.19 -16.64
C ASP A 229 6.57 -3.84 -15.95
N PHE A 230 5.66 -3.56 -15.03
CA PHE A 230 5.64 -2.36 -14.20
C PHE A 230 5.35 -2.71 -12.75
N ILE A 231 6.09 -2.07 -11.85
CA ILE A 231 5.80 -2.07 -10.41
C ILE A 231 5.67 -0.63 -9.95
N PHE A 232 4.56 -0.32 -9.30
CA PHE A 232 4.33 0.93 -8.60
C PHE A 232 4.46 0.65 -7.10
N CYS A 233 5.42 1.30 -6.43
CA CYS A 233 5.67 1.17 -4.99
C CYS A 233 5.89 2.57 -4.41
N ALA A 234 4.81 3.37 -4.41
CA ALA A 234 4.90 4.79 -4.13
C ALA A 234 4.48 5.14 -2.70
N ASN A 235 5.29 5.98 -2.03
CA ASN A 235 5.02 6.49 -0.69
C ASN A 235 4.94 5.41 0.41
N VAL A 236 5.66 4.32 0.26
CA VAL A 236 5.75 3.24 1.24
C VAL A 236 7.17 3.02 1.76
N LEU A 237 8.20 3.22 0.93
CA LEU A 237 9.59 3.04 1.35
C LEU A 237 9.99 4.01 2.48
N ILE A 238 9.29 5.12 2.63
CA ILE A 238 9.47 6.09 3.72
C ILE A 238 9.20 5.51 5.12
N TYR A 239 8.51 4.38 5.22
CA TYR A 239 8.21 3.71 6.49
C TYR A 239 9.24 2.65 6.87
N PHE A 240 10.14 2.28 5.96
CA PHE A 240 11.19 1.31 6.19
C PHE A 240 12.50 1.98 6.59
N ASP A 241 13.29 1.30 7.39
CA ASP A 241 14.68 1.65 7.60
C ASP A 241 15.54 1.25 6.37
N GLU A 242 16.82 1.57 6.39
CA GLU A 242 17.72 1.31 5.27
C GLU A 242 17.82 -0.20 4.95
N LYS A 243 17.88 -1.05 5.97
CA LYS A 243 17.98 -2.51 5.83
C LYS A 243 16.72 -3.09 5.17
N ALA A 244 15.55 -2.72 5.64
CA ALA A 244 14.28 -3.16 5.07
C ALA A 244 14.08 -2.62 3.65
N LYS A 245 14.48 -1.36 3.37
CA LYS A 245 14.48 -0.79 2.00
C LYS A 245 15.31 -1.59 1.03
N ILE A 246 16.54 -1.93 1.40
CA ILE A 246 17.44 -2.73 0.55
C ILE A 246 16.80 -4.08 0.22
N GLN A 247 16.21 -4.75 1.21
CA GLN A 247 15.53 -6.01 1.00
C GLN A 247 14.34 -5.85 0.05
N VAL A 248 13.40 -4.94 0.37
CA VAL A 248 12.17 -4.73 -0.43
C VAL A 248 12.51 -4.35 -1.85
N VAL A 249 13.42 -3.40 -2.06
CA VAL A 249 13.83 -2.95 -3.41
C VAL A 249 14.53 -4.08 -4.20
N GLY A 250 15.31 -4.91 -3.53
CA GLY A 250 15.90 -6.11 -4.15
C GLY A 250 14.85 -7.13 -4.59
N ASP A 251 13.84 -7.35 -3.76
CA ASP A 251 12.74 -8.25 -4.06
C ASP A 251 11.85 -7.70 -5.20
N LEU A 252 11.57 -6.39 -5.22
CA LEU A 252 10.88 -5.71 -6.35
C LEU A 252 11.69 -5.81 -7.65
N PHE A 253 13.03 -5.65 -7.58
CA PHE A 253 13.89 -5.84 -8.75
C PHE A 253 13.77 -7.26 -9.31
N ASN A 254 13.78 -8.28 -8.46
CA ASN A 254 13.63 -9.67 -8.88
C ASN A 254 12.26 -9.93 -9.51
N SER A 255 11.20 -9.30 -9.02
CA SER A 255 9.83 -9.43 -9.51
C SER A 255 9.62 -8.83 -10.92
N LEU A 256 10.47 -7.89 -11.35
CA LEU A 256 10.39 -7.26 -12.66
C LEU A 256 10.94 -8.14 -13.78
N ASN A 257 10.33 -8.06 -14.94
CA ASN A 257 10.90 -8.50 -16.20
C ASN A 257 12.13 -7.64 -16.57
N ARG A 258 13.03 -8.19 -17.37
CA ARG A 258 14.07 -7.40 -18.03
C ARG A 258 13.40 -6.37 -18.96
N GLY A 259 13.86 -5.12 -18.90
CA GLY A 259 13.22 -3.99 -19.59
C GLY A 259 12.03 -3.38 -18.84
N GLY A 260 11.61 -3.96 -17.71
CA GLY A 260 10.52 -3.45 -16.87
C GLY A 260 10.92 -2.26 -16.01
N TYR A 261 9.94 -1.58 -15.45
CA TYR A 261 10.11 -0.33 -14.70
C TYR A 261 9.53 -0.39 -13.30
N LEU A 262 10.27 0.15 -12.34
CA LEU A 262 9.81 0.46 -10.99
C LEU A 262 9.54 1.97 -10.87
N PHE A 263 8.36 2.32 -10.39
CA PHE A 263 7.96 3.66 -10.00
C PHE A 263 7.85 3.74 -8.48
N ILE A 264 8.45 4.78 -7.90
CA ILE A 264 8.38 5.08 -6.45
C ILE A 264 7.82 6.48 -6.23
N GLY A 265 7.52 6.84 -4.99
CA GLY A 265 6.98 8.14 -4.65
C GLY A 265 7.94 9.29 -4.97
N PHE A 266 7.39 10.48 -5.21
CA PHE A 266 8.17 11.66 -5.63
C PHE A 266 9.29 12.04 -4.66
N SER A 267 9.11 11.84 -3.36
CA SER A 267 10.11 12.11 -2.32
C SER A 267 11.02 10.93 -2.01
N GLU A 268 10.88 9.83 -2.73
CA GLU A 268 11.65 8.60 -2.51
C GLU A 268 12.76 8.49 -3.56
N MET A 269 13.90 7.94 -3.16
CA MET A 269 15.06 7.75 -4.04
C MET A 269 15.72 6.42 -3.71
N LEU A 270 16.21 5.72 -4.75
CA LEU A 270 16.96 4.46 -4.58
C LEU A 270 18.47 4.69 -4.46
N HIS A 271 18.91 5.95 -4.44
CA HIS A 271 20.33 6.27 -4.21
C HIS A 271 20.79 5.63 -2.88
N ARG A 272 21.92 4.94 -2.90
CA ARG A 272 22.47 4.13 -1.78
C ARG A 272 21.68 2.88 -1.39
N ILE A 273 20.47 2.69 -1.94
CA ILE A 273 19.64 1.52 -1.65
C ILE A 273 19.90 0.41 -2.67
N SER A 274 19.97 0.76 -3.96
CA SER A 274 20.25 -0.20 -5.03
C SER A 274 20.95 0.46 -6.20
N THR A 275 21.95 -0.23 -6.74
CA THR A 275 22.64 0.12 -8.00
C THR A 275 22.19 -0.74 -9.17
N ALA A 276 21.26 -1.67 -8.94
CA ALA A 276 20.82 -2.62 -9.96
C ALA A 276 19.89 -2.01 -11.02
N PHE A 277 19.27 -0.88 -10.68
CA PHE A 277 18.38 -0.17 -11.59
C PHE A 277 19.12 0.93 -12.35
N LYS A 278 18.72 1.11 -13.61
CA LYS A 278 19.08 2.31 -14.37
C LYS A 278 18.04 3.40 -14.14
N LEU A 279 18.49 4.56 -13.65
CA LEU A 279 17.62 5.73 -13.50
C LEU A 279 17.25 6.30 -14.87
N VAL A 280 15.96 6.44 -15.14
CA VAL A 280 15.41 7.09 -16.32
C VAL A 280 14.68 8.34 -15.89
N SER A 281 15.28 9.50 -16.15
CA SER A 281 14.69 10.81 -15.84
C SER A 281 13.88 11.33 -17.03
N ILE A 282 12.69 11.85 -16.72
CA ILE A 282 11.84 12.59 -17.66
C ILE A 282 11.31 13.84 -16.95
N PRO A 283 10.80 14.84 -17.66
CA PRO A 283 10.27 16.03 -17.00
C PRO A 283 9.29 15.69 -15.89
N LYS A 284 9.53 16.22 -14.70
CA LYS A 284 8.71 16.10 -13.49
C LYS A 284 8.60 14.71 -12.86
N THR A 285 9.23 13.66 -13.39
CA THR A 285 9.21 12.34 -12.75
C THR A 285 10.45 11.51 -13.12
N THR A 286 10.63 10.42 -12.40
CA THR A 286 11.70 9.43 -12.63
C THR A 286 11.13 8.02 -12.59
N ALA A 287 11.76 7.11 -13.32
CA ALA A 287 11.49 5.69 -13.27
C ALA A 287 12.82 4.92 -13.15
N TYR A 288 12.75 3.72 -12.62
CA TYR A 288 13.90 2.85 -12.41
C TYR A 288 13.77 1.61 -13.29
N LYS A 289 14.60 1.50 -14.33
CA LYS A 289 14.55 0.41 -15.31
C LYS A 289 15.43 -0.75 -14.88
N LYS A 290 14.94 -1.98 -15.01
CA LYS A 290 15.73 -3.22 -14.95
C LYS A 290 16.29 -3.51 -16.34
N GLU A 291 17.63 -3.47 -16.51
CA GLU A 291 18.31 -3.80 -17.76
C GLU A 291 18.58 -5.30 -17.96
#